data_22650ed9b88fb091f5bc0534694eb4bf
#
_entry.id   22650ed9b88fb091f5bc0534694eb4bf
#
_cell.length_a   1.000
_cell.length_b   1.000
_cell.length_c   1.000
_cell.angle_alpha   90.00
_cell.angle_beta   90.00
_cell.angle_gamma   90.00
#
_symmetry.space_group_name_H-M   'P 1'
#
loop_
_entity.id
_entity.type
_entity.pdbx_description
1 polymer ?
#
loop_
_entity_poly.entity_id
_entity_poly.type
_entity_poly.pdbx_seq_one_letter_code
_entity_poly.pdbx_strand_id
1 'polypeptide(L)'
;MISRGFTQSGGRPHAEALALGSIPDHGKPNSAAGMTMYVTLEPCAHESERGPACSHLVAEAKPDRVVVGQLDPDPRTNGQGIERLRKAGIEVVLLEDDASRKSLCGFLTRETLGRPYVTLKLATSLDGQIAMADGTSRWITGDRARAHVHAQRARQDAILVGGGTWRADKPRLDVRLPGLEERSPDRVLLSRGVAPDGVRVINEPAQINALEGVQTLYLEGGAEAAASFLAQDLVDEIHLYRAPIVIGCGRSALGDIGLEALGDAHGRWALAETRQLGSDAFTSYVRTR
;
A
#
# COMPACT_ATOMS: atom_id res chain seq x y z
N MET A 1 8.67 25.25 7.29
CA MET A 1 9.26 23.89 7.33
C MET A 1 10.76 24.06 7.19
N ILE A 2 11.55 23.56 8.14
CA ILE A 2 13.01 23.75 8.19
C ILE A 2 13.69 22.60 7.42
N SER A 3 13.29 21.38 7.69
CA SER A 3 13.80 20.18 7.01
C SER A 3 12.69 19.13 6.84
N ARG A 4 12.96 18.13 6.03
CA ARG A 4 12.11 16.95 5.86
C ARG A 4 12.97 15.73 5.50
N GLY A 5 12.52 14.55 5.86
CA GLY A 5 13.15 13.30 5.51
C GLY A 5 12.12 12.23 5.15
N PHE A 6 12.57 11.17 4.51
CA PHE A 6 11.80 9.95 4.27
C PHE A 6 12.74 8.74 4.38
N THR A 7 12.22 7.62 4.81
CA THR A 7 13.00 6.38 4.96
C THR A 7 13.56 5.96 3.60
N GLN A 8 14.87 5.71 3.55
CA GLN A 8 15.56 5.39 2.31
C GLN A 8 15.30 3.95 1.85
N SER A 9 15.54 3.70 0.57
CA SER A 9 15.50 2.35 -0.01
C SER A 9 16.38 1.40 0.81
N GLY A 10 15.86 0.21 1.09
CA GLY A 10 16.50 -0.73 2.01
C GLY A 10 16.22 -0.46 3.50
N GLY A 11 15.34 0.50 3.83
CA GLY A 11 14.83 0.74 5.19
C GLY A 11 15.71 1.60 6.09
N ARG A 12 16.89 2.06 5.66
CA ARG A 12 17.75 2.98 6.42
C ARG A 12 18.60 3.86 5.49
N PRO A 13 18.97 5.10 5.92
CA PRO A 13 18.55 5.76 7.16
C PRO A 13 17.05 6.04 7.19
N HIS A 14 16.48 6.13 8.40
CA HIS A 14 15.08 6.50 8.61
C HIS A 14 14.86 8.01 8.38
N ALA A 15 13.60 8.40 8.21
CA ALA A 15 13.19 9.77 7.93
C ALA A 15 13.73 10.79 8.94
N GLU A 16 13.71 10.43 10.23
CA GLU A 16 14.17 11.27 11.34
C GLU A 16 15.65 11.59 11.23
N ALA A 17 16.48 10.58 10.94
CA ALA A 17 17.93 10.79 10.78
C ALA A 17 18.25 11.74 9.65
N LEU A 18 17.54 11.64 8.50
CA LEU A 18 17.71 12.55 7.37
C LEU A 18 17.22 13.97 7.70
N ALA A 19 16.06 14.08 8.33
CA ALA A 19 15.51 15.39 8.70
C ALA A 19 16.42 16.10 9.69
N LEU A 20 16.91 15.41 10.71
CA LEU A 20 17.85 15.96 11.70
C LEU A 20 19.21 16.29 11.09
N GLY A 21 19.73 15.44 10.19
CA GLY A 21 20.99 15.70 9.48
C GLY A 21 20.97 16.91 8.55
N SER A 22 19.77 17.45 8.26
CA SER A 22 19.58 18.61 7.36
C SER A 22 19.30 19.92 8.08
N ILE A 23 19.22 19.93 9.42
CA ILE A 23 19.04 21.17 10.20
C ILE A 23 20.39 21.85 10.49
N PRO A 24 20.41 23.17 10.77
CA PRO A 24 21.60 23.85 11.27
C PRO A 24 22.13 23.19 12.53
N ASP A 25 23.45 23.16 12.68
CA ASP A 25 24.13 22.58 13.85
C ASP A 25 23.82 21.09 14.13
N HIS A 26 23.40 20.33 13.11
CA HIS A 26 23.16 18.89 13.24
C HIS A 26 24.34 18.18 13.94
N GLY A 27 24.05 17.15 14.70
CA GLY A 27 25.04 16.40 15.48
C GLY A 27 25.51 17.10 16.78
N LYS A 28 25.02 18.33 17.07
CA LYS A 28 25.23 18.95 18.39
C LYS A 28 24.02 18.66 19.29
N PRO A 29 24.22 18.53 20.61
CA PRO A 29 23.13 18.45 21.58
C PRO A 29 22.20 19.68 21.43
N ASN A 30 20.91 19.45 21.60
CA ASN A 30 19.85 20.47 21.48
C ASN A 30 19.80 21.20 20.11
N SER A 31 20.30 20.60 19.03
CA SER A 31 20.27 21.20 17.70
C SER A 31 18.87 21.50 17.16
N ALA A 32 17.83 20.83 17.69
CA ALA A 32 16.44 21.04 17.33
C ALA A 32 15.64 21.84 18.38
N ALA A 33 16.30 22.52 19.34
CA ALA A 33 15.60 23.34 20.33
C ALA A 33 14.76 24.44 19.65
N GLY A 34 13.56 24.69 20.17
CA GLY A 34 12.58 25.61 19.60
C GLY A 34 11.79 25.03 18.41
N MET A 35 12.01 23.76 18.04
CA MET A 35 11.37 23.13 16.88
C MET A 35 10.28 22.15 17.30
N THR A 36 9.31 21.92 16.41
CA THR A 36 8.37 20.80 16.47
C THR A 36 8.71 19.80 15.36
N MET A 37 8.86 18.53 15.72
CA MET A 37 9.08 17.43 14.79
C MET A 37 7.78 16.65 14.58
N TYR A 38 7.43 16.41 13.32
CA TYR A 38 6.29 15.56 12.94
C TYR A 38 6.82 14.27 12.32
N VAL A 39 6.36 13.13 12.84
CA VAL A 39 6.72 11.81 12.34
C VAL A 39 5.46 10.98 12.09
N THR A 40 5.44 10.24 10.99
CA THR A 40 4.30 9.38 10.65
C THR A 40 4.23 8.14 11.54
N LEU A 41 5.38 7.62 11.97
CA LEU A 41 5.52 6.45 12.85
C LEU A 41 6.35 6.83 14.07
N GLU A 42 6.11 6.18 15.18
CA GLU A 42 6.91 6.28 16.40
C GLU A 42 8.41 6.10 16.08
N PRO A 43 9.31 6.99 16.54
CA PRO A 43 10.74 6.84 16.34
C PRO A 43 11.26 5.55 16.96
N CYS A 44 11.90 4.68 16.17
CA CYS A 44 12.34 3.36 16.60
C CYS A 44 13.18 3.42 17.88
N ALA A 45 12.98 2.42 18.77
CA ALA A 45 13.65 2.36 20.08
C ALA A 45 14.81 1.37 20.13
N HIS A 46 14.89 0.44 19.16
CA HIS A 46 15.92 -0.58 19.12
C HIS A 46 17.16 -0.10 18.33
N GLU A 47 18.31 -0.49 18.80
CA GLU A 47 19.58 -0.32 18.10
C GLU A 47 19.77 -1.42 17.04
N SER A 48 20.52 -1.14 16.01
CA SER A 48 20.91 -2.10 14.99
C SER A 48 22.32 -1.82 14.47
N GLU A 49 22.96 -2.81 13.87
CA GLU A 49 24.27 -2.63 13.19
C GLU A 49 24.23 -1.54 12.10
N ARG A 50 23.03 -1.19 11.60
CA ARG A 50 22.79 -0.20 10.55
C ARG A 50 22.61 1.23 11.07
N GLY A 51 22.82 1.45 12.37
CA GLY A 51 22.78 2.77 12.99
C GLY A 51 21.96 2.84 14.28
N PRO A 52 22.04 4.00 15.00
CA PRO A 52 21.39 4.19 16.28
C PRO A 52 19.86 4.24 16.14
N ALA A 53 19.16 4.04 17.27
CA ALA A 53 17.72 4.21 17.34
C ALA A 53 17.33 5.67 17.06
N CYS A 54 16.27 5.89 16.26
CA CYS A 54 15.80 7.26 15.96
C CYS A 54 15.39 8.02 17.21
N SER A 55 14.80 7.34 18.18
CA SER A 55 14.43 7.95 19.47
C SER A 55 15.65 8.46 20.26
N HIS A 56 16.85 7.88 20.09
CA HIS A 56 18.09 8.45 20.65
C HIS A 56 18.48 9.73 19.91
N LEU A 57 18.51 9.70 18.57
CA LEU A 57 18.87 10.87 17.76
C LEU A 57 17.94 12.07 18.05
N VAL A 58 16.65 11.80 18.15
CA VAL A 58 15.65 12.83 18.45
C VAL A 58 15.81 13.34 19.89
N ALA A 59 16.10 12.45 20.85
CA ALA A 59 16.34 12.87 22.25
C ALA A 59 17.59 13.75 22.40
N GLU A 60 18.67 13.47 21.67
CA GLU A 60 19.89 14.29 21.63
C GLU A 60 19.67 15.65 20.95
N ALA A 61 18.95 15.66 19.82
CA ALA A 61 18.59 16.89 19.11
C ALA A 61 17.62 17.76 19.88
N LYS A 62 16.79 17.14 20.74
CA LYS A 62 15.91 17.74 21.71
C LYS A 62 14.98 18.82 21.16
N PRO A 63 14.07 18.48 20.21
CA PRO A 63 12.99 19.39 19.84
C PRO A 63 12.08 19.65 21.05
N ASP A 64 11.38 20.77 21.07
CA ASP A 64 10.43 21.09 22.15
C ASP A 64 9.26 20.12 22.13
N ARG A 65 8.83 19.71 20.93
CA ARG A 65 7.67 18.82 20.72
C ARG A 65 7.92 17.83 19.59
N VAL A 66 7.43 16.58 19.79
CA VAL A 66 7.32 15.56 18.75
C VAL A 66 5.85 15.14 18.61
N VAL A 67 5.34 15.23 17.39
CA VAL A 67 3.98 14.79 17.01
C VAL A 67 4.10 13.48 16.25
N VAL A 68 3.55 12.41 16.81
CA VAL A 68 3.64 11.04 16.30
C VAL A 68 2.30 10.65 15.67
N GLY A 69 2.30 10.25 14.40
CA GLY A 69 1.08 9.85 13.68
C GLY A 69 0.55 8.49 14.11
N GLN A 70 1.41 7.48 14.24
CA GLN A 70 1.03 6.11 14.65
C GLN A 70 2.06 5.53 15.61
N LEU A 71 1.61 4.66 16.51
CA LEU A 71 2.50 3.77 17.27
C LEU A 71 3.14 2.74 16.34
N ASP A 72 4.38 2.38 16.64
CA ASP A 72 5.07 1.28 15.96
C ASP A 72 4.55 -0.06 16.53
N PRO A 73 4.00 -0.97 15.71
CA PRO A 73 3.55 -2.28 16.17
C PRO A 73 4.70 -3.22 16.55
N ASP A 74 5.95 -2.93 16.16
CA ASP A 74 7.11 -3.74 16.53
C ASP A 74 7.30 -3.76 18.06
N PRO A 75 7.24 -4.93 18.74
CA PRO A 75 7.38 -5.02 20.19
C PRO A 75 8.68 -4.41 20.74
N ARG A 76 9.71 -4.29 19.91
CA ARG A 76 10.99 -3.66 20.29
C ARG A 76 10.91 -2.13 20.35
N THR A 77 9.86 -1.55 19.81
CA THR A 77 9.64 -0.09 19.75
C THR A 77 8.38 0.31 20.49
N ASN A 78 7.27 -0.37 20.29
CA ASN A 78 5.91 -0.08 20.75
C ASN A 78 5.86 0.69 22.08
N GLY A 79 5.68 2.01 22.01
CA GLY A 79 5.67 2.93 23.16
C GLY A 79 7.04 3.28 23.77
N GLN A 80 8.10 2.50 23.51
CA GLN A 80 9.43 2.71 24.10
C GLN A 80 10.13 3.95 23.52
N GLY A 81 9.92 4.22 22.23
CA GLY A 81 10.43 5.43 21.59
C GLY A 81 9.81 6.68 22.21
N ILE A 82 8.49 6.71 22.32
CA ILE A 82 7.75 7.79 22.98
C ILE A 82 8.18 7.97 24.44
N GLU A 83 8.30 6.88 25.18
CA GLU A 83 8.73 6.94 26.59
C GLU A 83 10.15 7.54 26.72
N ARG A 84 11.08 7.17 25.83
CA ARG A 84 12.43 7.76 25.81
C ARG A 84 12.41 9.27 25.56
N LEU A 85 11.59 9.73 24.61
CA LEU A 85 11.46 11.16 24.32
C LEU A 85 10.87 11.93 25.51
N ARG A 86 9.84 11.38 26.16
CA ARG A 86 9.25 11.98 27.38
C ARG A 86 10.25 12.06 28.53
N LYS A 87 11.05 11.01 28.74
CA LYS A 87 12.14 11.00 29.74
C LYS A 87 13.22 12.05 29.44
N ALA A 88 13.46 12.38 28.17
CA ALA A 88 14.34 13.46 27.77
C ALA A 88 13.74 14.87 27.94
N GLY A 89 12.51 14.98 28.45
CA GLY A 89 11.81 16.24 28.67
C GLY A 89 11.18 16.83 27.41
N ILE A 90 10.94 16.03 26.37
CA ILE A 90 10.29 16.42 25.12
C ILE A 90 8.78 16.22 25.25
N GLU A 91 7.98 17.21 24.84
CA GLU A 91 6.53 17.05 24.73
C GLU A 91 6.21 16.07 23.59
N VAL A 92 5.45 14.99 23.86
CA VAL A 92 5.06 14.02 22.84
C VAL A 92 3.56 13.94 22.73
N VAL A 93 3.04 14.22 21.52
CA VAL A 93 1.62 14.10 21.14
C VAL A 93 1.47 12.91 20.21
N LEU A 94 0.63 11.94 20.56
CA LEU A 94 0.24 10.83 19.70
C LEU A 94 -1.13 11.16 19.09
N LEU A 95 -1.23 11.12 17.74
CA LEU A 95 -2.44 11.49 16.99
C LEU A 95 -3.30 10.27 16.65
N GLU A 96 -2.69 9.14 16.28
CA GLU A 96 -3.35 7.95 15.72
C GLU A 96 -4.22 8.29 14.49
N ASP A 97 -3.72 9.17 13.62
CA ASP A 97 -4.47 9.72 12.49
C ASP A 97 -4.52 8.79 11.28
N ASP A 98 -5.60 8.88 10.51
CA ASP A 98 -5.84 8.05 9.33
C ASP A 98 -4.86 8.33 8.18
N ALA A 99 -4.34 9.54 8.03
CA ALA A 99 -3.41 9.88 6.96
C ALA A 99 -2.06 9.18 7.18
N SER A 100 -1.55 9.19 8.42
CA SER A 100 -0.35 8.44 8.81
C SER A 100 -0.57 6.94 8.64
N ARG A 101 -1.70 6.40 9.13
CA ARG A 101 -2.09 4.99 8.96
C ARG A 101 -2.11 4.60 7.48
N LYS A 102 -2.74 5.39 6.62
CA LYS A 102 -2.80 5.14 5.18
C LYS A 102 -1.41 5.14 4.53
N SER A 103 -0.54 6.07 4.91
CA SER A 103 0.83 6.13 4.37
C SER A 103 1.70 4.95 4.78
N LEU A 104 1.38 4.28 5.87
CA LEU A 104 2.10 3.16 6.48
C LEU A 104 1.38 1.81 6.27
N CYS A 105 0.29 1.77 5.49
CA CYS A 105 -0.60 0.60 5.41
C CYS A 105 0.15 -0.71 5.09
N GLY A 106 1.11 -0.69 4.18
CA GLY A 106 1.93 -1.85 3.85
C GLY A 106 2.76 -2.34 5.03
N PHE A 107 3.49 -1.43 5.67
CA PHE A 107 4.30 -1.74 6.86
C PHE A 107 3.42 -2.28 8.01
N LEU A 108 2.36 -1.54 8.36
CA LEU A 108 1.48 -1.92 9.46
C LEU A 108 0.83 -3.29 9.22
N THR A 109 0.34 -3.57 7.99
CA THR A 109 -0.24 -4.87 7.63
C THR A 109 0.80 -5.99 7.70
N ARG A 110 2.03 -5.72 7.24
CA ARG A 110 3.10 -6.72 7.30
C ARG A 110 3.47 -7.09 8.74
N GLU A 111 3.60 -6.09 9.61
CA GLU A 111 3.95 -6.31 11.02
C GLU A 111 2.81 -6.94 11.83
N THR A 112 1.55 -6.60 11.54
CA THR A 112 0.41 -7.08 12.35
C THR A 112 -0.23 -8.36 11.80
N LEU A 113 -0.25 -8.56 10.47
CA LEU A 113 -0.91 -9.69 9.81
C LEU A 113 0.07 -10.63 9.09
N GLY A 114 1.37 -10.35 9.06
CA GLY A 114 2.40 -11.18 8.44
C GLY A 114 2.33 -11.25 6.92
N ARG A 115 1.57 -10.36 6.26
CA ARG A 115 1.34 -10.36 4.81
C ARG A 115 1.38 -8.94 4.23
N PRO A 116 1.54 -8.76 2.90
CA PRO A 116 1.41 -7.45 2.29
C PRO A 116 -0.02 -6.89 2.38
N TYR A 117 -0.15 -5.57 2.32
CA TYR A 117 -1.40 -4.87 2.08
C TYR A 117 -1.83 -5.08 0.63
N VAL A 118 -3.04 -5.61 0.42
CA VAL A 118 -3.54 -5.99 -0.91
C VAL A 118 -4.58 -4.99 -1.40
N THR A 119 -4.27 -4.33 -2.52
CA THR A 119 -5.23 -3.49 -3.25
C THR A 119 -5.75 -4.25 -4.47
N LEU A 120 -7.03 -4.59 -4.49
CA LEU A 120 -7.71 -5.17 -5.65
C LEU A 120 -8.14 -4.07 -6.61
N LYS A 121 -7.68 -4.13 -7.85
CA LYS A 121 -8.11 -3.21 -8.92
C LYS A 121 -9.13 -3.89 -9.83
N LEU A 122 -10.26 -3.22 -10.01
CA LEU A 122 -11.31 -3.59 -10.97
C LEU A 122 -11.53 -2.45 -11.97
N ALA A 123 -11.67 -2.79 -13.26
CA ALA A 123 -12.07 -1.86 -14.31
C ALA A 123 -13.31 -2.42 -15.00
N THR A 124 -14.46 -1.76 -14.81
CA THR A 124 -15.77 -2.31 -15.20
C THR A 124 -16.58 -1.35 -16.04
N SER A 125 -17.56 -1.91 -16.76
CA SER A 125 -18.73 -1.18 -17.26
C SER A 125 -19.67 -0.75 -16.13
N LEU A 126 -20.73 0.00 -16.41
CA LEU A 126 -21.78 0.38 -15.44
C LEU A 126 -22.48 -0.85 -14.85
N ASP A 127 -22.67 -1.87 -15.66
CA ASP A 127 -23.31 -3.14 -15.30
C ASP A 127 -22.32 -4.19 -14.80
N GLY A 128 -21.08 -3.78 -14.41
CA GLY A 128 -20.13 -4.62 -13.69
C GLY A 128 -19.34 -5.62 -14.55
N GLN A 129 -19.32 -5.48 -15.88
CA GLN A 129 -18.59 -6.39 -16.75
C GLN A 129 -17.14 -5.95 -16.95
N ILE A 130 -16.21 -6.90 -17.06
CA ILE A 130 -14.77 -6.68 -17.32
C ILE A 130 -14.35 -7.07 -18.74
N ALA A 131 -15.21 -7.70 -19.49
CA ALA A 131 -15.00 -8.09 -20.89
C ALA A 131 -16.34 -8.41 -21.56
N MET A 132 -16.34 -8.46 -22.90
CA MET A 132 -17.40 -9.05 -23.71
C MET A 132 -17.46 -10.57 -23.47
N ALA A 133 -18.52 -11.22 -23.92
CA ALA A 133 -18.67 -12.68 -23.81
C ALA A 133 -17.53 -13.45 -24.48
N ASP A 134 -17.01 -12.98 -25.62
CA ASP A 134 -15.87 -13.56 -26.35
C ASP A 134 -14.51 -13.33 -25.64
N GLY A 135 -14.49 -12.48 -24.60
CA GLY A 135 -13.26 -12.12 -23.85
C GLY A 135 -12.61 -10.81 -24.30
N THR A 136 -13.14 -10.14 -25.31
CA THR A 136 -12.65 -8.82 -25.71
C THR A 136 -12.80 -7.83 -24.56
N SER A 137 -11.70 -7.24 -24.07
CA SER A 137 -11.66 -6.37 -22.88
C SER A 137 -10.97 -5.02 -23.12
N ARG A 138 -10.40 -4.77 -24.28
CA ARG A 138 -9.63 -3.56 -24.60
C ARG A 138 -10.44 -2.60 -25.47
N TRP A 139 -10.74 -1.38 -24.99
CA TRP A 139 -10.49 -0.82 -23.66
C TRP A 139 -11.82 -0.50 -23.01
N ILE A 140 -12.06 -0.94 -21.77
CA ILE A 140 -13.26 -0.61 -21.00
C ILE A 140 -13.17 0.83 -20.51
N THR A 141 -12.03 1.19 -19.89
CA THR A 141 -11.81 2.53 -19.31
C THR A 141 -10.95 3.41 -20.21
N GLY A 142 -11.13 4.74 -20.09
CA GLY A 142 -10.44 5.75 -20.87
C GLY A 142 -8.97 5.99 -20.44
N ASP A 143 -8.28 6.88 -21.19
CA ASP A 143 -6.85 7.15 -21.00
C ASP A 143 -6.51 7.71 -19.63
N ARG A 144 -7.35 8.59 -19.07
CA ARG A 144 -7.12 9.19 -17.74
C ARG A 144 -7.18 8.14 -16.63
N ALA A 145 -8.13 7.22 -16.71
CA ALA A 145 -8.22 6.10 -15.76
C ALA A 145 -7.01 5.18 -15.88
N ARG A 146 -6.57 4.85 -17.11
CA ARG A 146 -5.37 4.03 -17.33
C ARG A 146 -4.09 4.72 -16.82
N ALA A 147 -3.93 6.03 -17.03
CA ALA A 147 -2.83 6.79 -16.48
C ALA A 147 -2.83 6.76 -14.93
N HIS A 148 -4.01 6.89 -14.31
CA HIS A 148 -4.14 6.75 -12.87
C HIS A 148 -3.76 5.34 -12.37
N VAL A 149 -4.17 4.28 -13.07
CA VAL A 149 -3.73 2.90 -12.76
C VAL A 149 -2.22 2.79 -12.79
N HIS A 150 -1.53 3.35 -13.79
CA HIS A 150 -0.08 3.34 -13.85
C HIS A 150 0.56 4.12 -12.69
N ALA A 151 -0.03 5.24 -12.25
CA ALA A 151 0.42 5.97 -11.07
C ALA A 151 0.22 5.15 -9.77
N GLN A 152 -0.84 4.34 -9.68
CA GLN A 152 -1.01 3.41 -8.56
C GLN A 152 0.03 2.28 -8.60
N ARG A 153 0.30 1.68 -9.77
CA ARG A 153 1.35 0.65 -9.93
C ARG A 153 2.71 1.14 -9.44
N ALA A 154 3.08 2.40 -9.76
CA ALA A 154 4.36 3.00 -9.36
C ALA A 154 4.54 3.16 -7.84
N ARG A 155 3.50 2.91 -7.06
CA ARG A 155 3.49 2.98 -5.59
C ARG A 155 3.48 1.60 -4.93
N GLN A 156 3.45 0.54 -5.73
CA GLN A 156 3.35 -0.83 -5.22
C GLN A 156 4.70 -1.53 -5.33
N ASP A 157 4.97 -2.43 -4.39
CA ASP A 157 6.16 -3.27 -4.44
C ASP A 157 5.98 -4.43 -5.43
N ALA A 158 4.76 -4.97 -5.52
CA ALA A 158 4.45 -6.06 -6.43
C ALA A 158 3.08 -5.91 -7.09
N ILE A 159 2.94 -6.50 -8.28
CA ILE A 159 1.69 -6.61 -9.03
C ILE A 159 1.39 -8.07 -9.34
N LEU A 160 0.15 -8.49 -9.05
CA LEU A 160 -0.29 -9.87 -9.21
C LEU A 160 -1.41 -9.98 -10.24
N VAL A 161 -1.31 -11.01 -11.09
CA VAL A 161 -2.39 -11.45 -11.99
C VAL A 161 -2.60 -12.95 -11.87
N GLY A 162 -3.80 -13.42 -12.20
CA GLY A 162 -4.10 -14.84 -12.31
C GLY A 162 -3.59 -15.47 -13.61
N GLY A 163 -3.37 -16.79 -13.60
CA GLY A 163 -2.90 -17.55 -14.75
C GLY A 163 -3.79 -17.43 -16.00
N GLY A 164 -5.12 -17.26 -15.81
CA GLY A 164 -6.05 -17.01 -16.93
C GLY A 164 -5.73 -15.70 -17.65
N THR A 165 -5.60 -14.59 -16.91
CA THR A 165 -5.22 -13.27 -17.44
C THR A 165 -3.84 -13.32 -18.10
N TRP A 166 -2.88 -14.01 -17.46
CA TRP A 166 -1.53 -14.15 -18.02
C TRP A 166 -1.54 -14.83 -19.40
N ARG A 167 -2.28 -15.94 -19.54
CA ARG A 167 -2.36 -16.68 -20.83
C ARG A 167 -3.09 -15.90 -21.91
N ALA A 168 -4.16 -15.18 -21.54
CA ALA A 168 -4.97 -14.42 -22.49
C ALA A 168 -4.26 -13.17 -23.01
N ASP A 169 -3.65 -12.39 -22.10
CA ASP A 169 -3.20 -11.03 -22.41
C ASP A 169 -1.69 -10.86 -22.46
N LYS A 170 -0.92 -11.81 -21.89
CA LYS A 170 0.56 -11.69 -21.68
C LYS A 170 0.95 -10.29 -21.25
N PRO A 171 0.36 -9.78 -20.15
CA PRO A 171 0.46 -8.38 -19.78
C PRO A 171 1.89 -8.05 -19.31
N ARG A 172 2.40 -6.90 -19.72
CA ARG A 172 3.73 -6.43 -19.30
C ARG A 172 3.79 -6.10 -17.81
N LEU A 173 2.68 -5.66 -17.23
CA LEU A 173 2.52 -5.26 -15.82
C LEU A 173 3.47 -4.15 -15.36
N ASP A 174 4.01 -3.41 -16.29
CA ASP A 174 4.94 -2.30 -16.11
C ASP A 174 4.24 -0.97 -15.84
N VAL A 175 5.03 0.02 -15.43
CA VAL A 175 4.63 1.43 -15.38
C VAL A 175 5.02 2.10 -16.68
N ARG A 176 4.06 2.81 -17.31
CA ARG A 176 4.24 3.51 -18.59
C ARG A 176 3.84 4.99 -18.44
N LEU A 177 4.32 5.61 -17.38
CA LEU A 177 4.22 7.06 -17.18
C LEU A 177 5.63 7.65 -17.31
N PRO A 178 5.79 8.75 -18.09
CA PRO A 178 7.08 9.41 -18.24
C PRO A 178 7.72 9.77 -16.91
N GLY A 179 8.95 9.28 -16.68
CA GLY A 179 9.72 9.50 -15.46
C GLY A 179 9.39 8.58 -14.28
N LEU A 180 8.50 7.59 -14.46
CA LEU A 180 8.14 6.60 -13.44
C LEU A 180 8.37 5.15 -13.91
N GLU A 181 8.97 4.92 -15.06
CA GLU A 181 9.15 3.59 -15.66
C GLU A 181 9.95 2.65 -14.75
N GLU A 182 10.99 3.19 -14.08
CA GLU A 182 11.85 2.45 -13.14
C GLU A 182 11.13 2.04 -11.85
N ARG A 183 9.94 2.60 -11.59
CA ARG A 183 9.06 2.22 -10.49
C ARG A 183 8.08 1.11 -10.84
N SER A 184 8.41 0.30 -11.84
CA SER A 184 7.60 -0.87 -12.18
C SER A 184 7.69 -1.91 -11.05
N PRO A 185 6.54 -2.40 -10.52
CA PRO A 185 6.51 -3.35 -9.41
C PRO A 185 7.00 -4.73 -9.85
N ASP A 186 7.44 -5.55 -8.89
CA ASP A 186 7.75 -6.96 -9.11
C ASP A 186 6.52 -7.71 -9.63
N ARG A 187 6.72 -8.59 -10.60
CA ARG A 187 5.63 -9.36 -11.19
C ARG A 187 5.38 -10.64 -10.43
N VAL A 188 4.12 -10.88 -10.06
CA VAL A 188 3.67 -12.09 -9.36
C VAL A 188 2.55 -12.75 -10.17
N LEU A 189 2.62 -14.06 -10.30
CA LEU A 189 1.63 -14.87 -11.00
C LEU A 189 0.96 -15.84 -10.02
N LEU A 190 -0.36 -15.77 -9.89
CA LEU A 190 -1.14 -16.80 -9.19
C LEU A 190 -1.45 -17.93 -10.18
N SER A 191 -0.70 -19.03 -10.11
CA SER A 191 -0.82 -20.15 -11.05
C SER A 191 -0.23 -21.44 -10.48
N ARG A 192 -0.82 -22.57 -10.86
CA ARG A 192 -0.24 -23.90 -10.64
C ARG A 192 0.72 -24.34 -11.76
N GLY A 193 0.91 -23.50 -12.76
CA GLY A 193 1.80 -23.78 -13.90
C GLY A 193 3.22 -23.31 -13.66
N VAL A 194 4.06 -23.50 -14.68
CA VAL A 194 5.47 -23.11 -14.67
C VAL A 194 5.62 -21.59 -14.65
N ALA A 195 6.56 -21.10 -13.88
CA ALA A 195 6.91 -19.69 -13.81
C ALA A 195 7.53 -19.20 -15.13
N PRO A 196 7.06 -18.09 -15.70
CA PRO A 196 7.81 -17.36 -16.72
C PRO A 196 9.06 -16.73 -16.13
N ASP A 197 10.07 -16.49 -16.96
CA ASP A 197 11.31 -15.84 -16.52
C ASP A 197 11.06 -14.48 -15.89
N GLY A 198 11.69 -14.23 -14.73
CA GLY A 198 11.58 -12.99 -13.98
C GLY A 198 10.19 -12.72 -13.41
N VAL A 199 9.38 -13.75 -13.18
CA VAL A 199 8.07 -13.65 -12.53
C VAL A 199 8.04 -14.58 -11.31
N ARG A 200 7.69 -14.05 -10.15
CA ARG A 200 7.45 -14.88 -8.95
C ARG A 200 6.12 -15.64 -9.12
N VAL A 201 6.04 -16.89 -8.67
CA VAL A 201 4.79 -17.65 -8.73
C VAL A 201 4.35 -18.03 -7.34
N ILE A 202 3.06 -17.87 -7.09
CA ILE A 202 2.34 -18.43 -5.95
C ILE A 202 1.23 -19.33 -6.47
N ASN A 203 0.93 -20.42 -5.75
CA ASN A 203 -0.07 -21.42 -6.18
C ASN A 203 -1.45 -21.18 -5.57
N GLU A 204 -1.49 -20.44 -4.49
CA GLU A 204 -2.69 -20.07 -3.74
C GLU A 204 -2.56 -18.66 -3.13
N PRO A 205 -3.69 -17.95 -2.90
CA PRO A 205 -3.66 -16.56 -2.40
C PRO A 205 -2.93 -16.38 -1.07
N ALA A 206 -3.05 -17.32 -0.13
CA ALA A 206 -2.42 -17.24 1.20
C ALA A 206 -0.89 -17.16 1.13
N GLN A 207 -0.26 -17.67 0.07
CA GLN A 207 1.20 -17.61 -0.12
C GLN A 207 1.77 -16.21 -0.34
N ILE A 208 0.93 -15.16 -0.41
CA ILE A 208 1.41 -13.77 -0.39
C ILE A 208 2.23 -13.45 0.86
N ASN A 209 2.02 -14.14 1.97
CA ASN A 209 2.80 -14.00 3.19
C ASN A 209 4.31 -14.29 2.97
N ALA A 210 4.63 -15.22 2.05
CA ALA A 210 6.00 -15.62 1.71
C ALA A 210 6.67 -14.69 0.66
N LEU A 211 5.99 -13.64 0.19
CA LEU A 211 6.59 -12.67 -0.73
C LEU A 211 7.54 -11.74 0.06
N GLU A 212 8.81 -12.13 0.14
CA GLU A 212 9.83 -11.35 0.83
C GLU A 212 10.03 -9.98 0.18
N GLY A 213 10.19 -8.95 1.00
CA GLY A 213 10.40 -7.56 0.57
C GLY A 213 9.16 -6.86 0.02
N VAL A 214 8.00 -7.53 -0.03
CA VAL A 214 6.73 -6.96 -0.52
C VAL A 214 5.89 -6.51 0.67
N GLN A 215 5.66 -5.21 0.78
CA GLN A 215 4.74 -4.61 1.75
C GLN A 215 3.38 -4.29 1.12
N THR A 216 3.37 -3.95 -0.18
CA THR A 216 2.16 -3.57 -0.92
C THR A 216 2.02 -4.42 -2.18
N LEU A 217 0.82 -5.00 -2.40
CA LEU A 217 0.51 -5.86 -3.53
C LEU A 217 -0.70 -5.32 -4.30
N TYR A 218 -0.52 -5.05 -5.60
CA TYR A 218 -1.59 -4.63 -6.48
C TYR A 218 -2.14 -5.83 -7.27
N LEU A 219 -3.36 -6.26 -6.96
CA LEU A 219 -4.02 -7.37 -7.62
C LEU A 219 -4.81 -6.86 -8.84
N GLU A 220 -4.30 -7.14 -10.04
CA GLU A 220 -4.97 -6.85 -11.32
C GLU A 220 -5.41 -8.14 -12.01
N GLY A 221 -6.03 -9.04 -11.24
CA GLY A 221 -6.47 -10.35 -11.75
C GLY A 221 -7.78 -10.30 -12.51
N GLY A 222 -8.07 -11.39 -13.21
CA GLY A 222 -9.42 -11.68 -13.69
C GLY A 222 -10.36 -12.05 -12.54
N ALA A 223 -11.65 -12.27 -12.85
CA ALA A 223 -12.71 -12.52 -11.88
C ALA A 223 -12.39 -13.64 -10.86
N GLU A 224 -11.76 -14.74 -11.31
CA GLU A 224 -11.40 -15.87 -10.44
C GLU A 224 -10.32 -15.50 -9.40
N ALA A 225 -9.25 -14.80 -9.83
CA ALA A 225 -8.20 -14.37 -8.91
C ALA A 225 -8.76 -13.37 -7.90
N ALA A 226 -9.55 -12.40 -8.33
CA ALA A 226 -10.23 -11.44 -7.45
C ALA A 226 -11.14 -12.15 -6.44
N ALA A 227 -11.95 -13.09 -6.90
CA ALA A 227 -12.85 -13.86 -6.05
C ALA A 227 -12.09 -14.70 -5.01
N SER A 228 -11.00 -15.37 -5.41
CA SER A 228 -10.20 -16.20 -4.50
C SER A 228 -9.55 -15.41 -3.37
N PHE A 229 -9.13 -14.16 -3.62
CA PHE A 229 -8.61 -13.26 -2.60
C PHE A 229 -9.70 -12.70 -1.68
N LEU A 230 -10.86 -12.35 -2.23
CA LEU A 230 -12.01 -11.87 -1.46
C LEU A 230 -12.60 -12.96 -0.57
N ALA A 231 -12.71 -14.18 -1.06
CA ALA A 231 -13.20 -15.34 -0.30
C ALA A 231 -12.32 -15.65 0.93
N GLN A 232 -11.01 -15.38 0.86
CA GLN A 232 -10.05 -15.58 1.95
C GLN A 232 -9.82 -14.33 2.81
N ASP A 233 -10.60 -13.27 2.63
CA ASP A 233 -10.48 -11.97 3.30
C ASP A 233 -9.05 -11.36 3.24
N LEU A 234 -8.39 -11.54 2.10
CA LEU A 234 -7.02 -11.06 1.87
C LEU A 234 -6.94 -9.67 1.21
N VAL A 235 -8.09 -9.10 0.82
CA VAL A 235 -8.15 -7.77 0.20
C VAL A 235 -8.36 -6.70 1.26
N ASP A 236 -7.51 -5.68 1.27
CA ASP A 236 -7.56 -4.55 2.21
C ASP A 236 -8.19 -3.30 1.59
N GLU A 237 -8.00 -3.10 0.29
CA GLU A 237 -8.57 -1.97 -0.45
C GLU A 237 -9.06 -2.41 -1.82
N ILE A 238 -10.16 -1.84 -2.30
CA ILE A 238 -10.67 -2.03 -3.67
C ILE A 238 -10.56 -0.71 -4.42
N HIS A 239 -9.88 -0.71 -5.56
CA HIS A 239 -9.86 0.37 -6.54
C HIS A 239 -10.79 0.02 -7.69
N LEU A 240 -11.96 0.64 -7.72
CA LEU A 240 -12.97 0.43 -8.77
C LEU A 240 -12.95 1.59 -9.77
N TYR A 241 -12.61 1.26 -11.03
CA TYR A 241 -12.68 2.15 -12.18
C TYR A 241 -13.91 1.79 -13.00
N ARG A 242 -14.89 2.64 -13.08
CA ARG A 242 -16.16 2.36 -13.74
C ARG A 242 -16.34 3.30 -14.93
N ALA A 243 -16.37 2.71 -16.14
CA ALA A 243 -16.60 3.41 -17.39
C ALA A 243 -18.11 3.62 -17.62
N PRO A 244 -18.53 4.71 -18.28
CA PRO A 244 -19.94 4.99 -18.60
C PRO A 244 -20.41 4.19 -19.83
N ILE A 245 -20.20 2.89 -19.84
CA ILE A 245 -20.65 1.95 -20.88
C ILE A 245 -21.44 0.81 -20.26
N VAL A 246 -22.32 0.20 -21.05
CA VAL A 246 -23.08 -1.00 -20.69
C VAL A 246 -22.70 -2.12 -21.68
N ILE A 247 -22.40 -3.30 -21.18
CA ILE A 247 -21.96 -4.45 -22.01
C ILE A 247 -23.05 -5.52 -22.11
N GLY A 248 -23.90 -5.69 -21.09
CA GLY A 248 -24.92 -6.71 -21.04
C GLY A 248 -24.36 -8.10 -20.75
N CYS A 249 -24.50 -9.06 -21.67
CA CYS A 249 -23.97 -10.41 -21.53
C CYS A 249 -22.45 -10.43 -21.72
N GLY A 250 -21.73 -9.95 -20.71
CA GLY A 250 -20.26 -9.96 -20.65
C GLY A 250 -19.72 -10.95 -19.62
N ARG A 251 -18.46 -10.73 -19.21
CA ARG A 251 -17.80 -11.44 -18.12
C ARG A 251 -17.84 -10.57 -16.88
N SER A 252 -18.46 -11.08 -15.80
CA SER A 252 -18.54 -10.36 -14.52
C SER A 252 -17.17 -10.07 -13.93
N ALA A 253 -17.07 -8.96 -13.19
CA ALA A 253 -15.83 -8.54 -12.51
C ALA A 253 -15.38 -9.51 -11.41
N LEU A 254 -16.31 -10.24 -10.82
CA LEU A 254 -16.08 -11.19 -9.72
C LEU A 254 -16.74 -12.52 -10.03
N GLY A 255 -16.08 -13.61 -9.64
CA GLY A 255 -16.68 -14.93 -9.48
C GLY A 255 -17.34 -15.08 -8.10
N ASP A 256 -17.60 -16.31 -7.71
CA ASP A 256 -18.11 -16.65 -6.39
C ASP A 256 -17.08 -16.32 -5.29
N ILE A 257 -17.51 -15.58 -4.27
CA ILE A 257 -16.71 -15.19 -3.11
C ILE A 257 -17.14 -15.91 -1.82
N GLY A 258 -18.05 -16.90 -1.94
CA GLY A 258 -18.50 -17.72 -0.81
C GLY A 258 -19.47 -17.02 0.14
N LEU A 259 -20.26 -16.02 -0.33
CA LEU A 259 -21.31 -15.42 0.50
C LEU A 259 -22.54 -16.35 0.53
N GLU A 260 -23.00 -16.69 1.73
CA GLU A 260 -24.19 -17.53 1.93
C GLU A 260 -25.46 -16.68 2.10
N ALA A 261 -25.34 -15.47 2.64
CA ALA A 261 -26.45 -14.56 2.83
C ALA A 261 -26.09 -13.11 2.43
N LEU A 262 -27.08 -12.35 1.96
CA LEU A 262 -26.89 -10.94 1.61
C LEU A 262 -26.44 -10.11 2.81
N GLY A 263 -26.86 -10.46 4.02
CA GLY A 263 -26.42 -9.80 5.27
C GLY A 263 -24.91 -9.80 5.46
N ASP A 264 -24.22 -10.86 5.01
CA ASP A 264 -22.77 -11.02 5.15
C ASP A 264 -21.98 -10.08 4.23
N ALA A 265 -22.63 -9.51 3.22
CA ALA A 265 -22.01 -8.54 2.32
C ALA A 265 -21.91 -7.13 2.94
N HIS A 266 -22.81 -6.80 3.86
CA HIS A 266 -22.89 -5.46 4.43
C HIS A 266 -21.82 -5.20 5.49
N GLY A 267 -21.42 -3.92 5.63
CA GLY A 267 -20.48 -3.47 6.66
C GLY A 267 -19.00 -3.87 6.44
N ARG A 268 -18.70 -4.59 5.36
CA ARG A 268 -17.34 -5.06 5.07
C ARG A 268 -16.43 -3.98 4.47
N TRP A 269 -17.01 -2.97 3.85
CA TRP A 269 -16.27 -1.96 3.08
C TRP A 269 -16.77 -0.55 3.40
N ALA A 270 -15.83 0.39 3.58
CA ALA A 270 -16.12 1.81 3.72
C ALA A 270 -15.57 2.57 2.51
N LEU A 271 -16.36 3.52 1.97
CA LEU A 271 -15.90 4.42 0.91
C LEU A 271 -14.78 5.33 1.43
N ALA A 272 -13.63 5.29 0.80
CA ALA A 272 -12.46 6.10 1.17
C ALA A 272 -12.25 7.28 0.23
N GLU A 273 -12.50 7.10 -1.08
CA GLU A 273 -12.25 8.14 -2.07
C GLU A 273 -13.18 8.02 -3.27
N THR A 274 -13.52 9.17 -3.87
CA THR A 274 -14.20 9.26 -5.17
C THR A 274 -13.53 10.32 -6.02
N ARG A 275 -13.22 9.97 -7.28
CA ARG A 275 -12.68 10.90 -8.29
C ARG A 275 -13.32 10.68 -9.65
N GLN A 276 -13.41 11.73 -10.45
CA GLN A 276 -13.72 11.65 -11.87
C GLN A 276 -12.41 11.65 -12.68
N LEU A 277 -12.23 10.66 -13.55
CA LEU A 277 -11.05 10.48 -14.40
C LEU A 277 -11.45 10.53 -15.89
N GLY A 278 -11.69 11.73 -16.39
CA GLY A 278 -12.30 11.93 -17.70
C GLY A 278 -13.79 11.61 -17.63
N SER A 279 -14.25 10.64 -18.43
CA SER A 279 -15.62 10.12 -18.38
C SER A 279 -15.81 9.04 -17.29
N ASP A 280 -14.73 8.44 -16.82
CA ASP A 280 -14.78 7.32 -15.89
C ASP A 280 -14.87 7.80 -14.44
N ALA A 281 -15.54 7.01 -13.59
CA ALA A 281 -15.55 7.20 -12.15
C ALA A 281 -14.52 6.26 -11.49
N PHE A 282 -13.68 6.80 -10.62
CA PHE A 282 -12.84 6.05 -9.71
C PHE A 282 -13.41 6.13 -8.30
N THR A 283 -13.53 4.99 -7.64
CA THR A 283 -13.84 4.91 -6.21
C THR A 283 -12.89 3.95 -5.53
N SER A 284 -12.42 4.29 -4.31
CA SER A 284 -11.73 3.35 -3.46
C SER A 284 -12.55 3.02 -2.23
N TYR A 285 -12.46 1.77 -1.80
CA TYR A 285 -13.11 1.25 -0.61
C TYR A 285 -12.09 0.53 0.24
N VAL A 286 -12.06 0.83 1.53
CA VAL A 286 -11.19 0.15 2.50
C VAL A 286 -11.97 -0.91 3.27
N ARG A 287 -11.29 -2.01 3.59
CA ARG A 287 -11.84 -3.10 4.37
C ARG A 287 -12.02 -2.67 5.83
N THR A 288 -13.25 -2.80 6.36
CA THR A 288 -13.55 -2.61 7.79
C THR A 288 -13.42 -3.95 8.49
N ARG A 289 -12.43 -4.10 9.37
CA ARG A 289 -12.19 -5.30 10.18
C ARG A 289 -12.39 -5.01 11.65
#